data_54d7ee957848ec7b6f655cbb12513c61
#
_entry.id   54d7ee957848ec7b6f655cbb12513c61
#
_cell.length_a   1.000
_cell.length_b   1.000
_cell.length_c   1.000
_cell.angle_alpha   90.00
_cell.angle_beta   90.00
_cell.angle_gamma   90.00
#
_symmetry.space_group_name_H-M   'P 1'
#
loop_
_entity.id
_entity.type
_entity.pdbx_description
1 polymer ?
#
loop_
_entity_poly.entity_id
_entity_poly.type
_entity_poly.pdbx_seq_one_letter_code
_entity_poly.pdbx_strand_id
1 'polypeptide(L)'
;MKPRDFHVTDLEQRVLDKTWFYRYRLPSGRETKSYDDGALDPIHATRLAMMDAELARAYPQGLAGRTAVDLACHQGYYTMALAQRGVAQVTGVDARTEHVEDSRLIAQALGLGNARIAQHDVHRIDAAALGTHDIVLCFGLIYHLEDPVGALRVARSLCKGVCLVETQVVPNLSGNVDWGSYRFVKPLKGVFGIIDETHEVHGPEMSITGVCLAPSTEGLLWIMQAIGFRDVHLVVPPADAYEQHRFGKRVMVAGYV
;
A
#
# COMPACT_ATOMS: atom_id res chain seq x y z
N MET A 1 -27.77 -2.90 -31.20
CA MET A 1 -26.29 -2.97 -31.10
C MET A 1 -25.96 -4.42 -30.73
N LYS A 2 -25.31 -5.19 -31.63
CA LYS A 2 -24.91 -6.57 -31.31
C LYS A 2 -23.85 -6.52 -30.18
N PRO A 3 -23.91 -7.45 -29.19
CA PRO A 3 -22.83 -7.55 -28.20
C PRO A 3 -21.51 -7.78 -28.97
N ARG A 4 -20.48 -7.05 -28.61
CA ARG A 4 -19.12 -7.36 -29.10
C ARG A 4 -18.74 -8.70 -28.47
N ASP A 5 -18.56 -9.74 -29.28
CA ASP A 5 -17.94 -10.97 -28.83
C ASP A 5 -16.48 -10.64 -28.48
N PHE A 6 -16.21 -10.41 -27.20
CA PHE A 6 -14.85 -10.27 -26.71
C PHE A 6 -14.22 -11.66 -26.68
N HIS A 7 -13.33 -11.95 -27.64
CA HIS A 7 -12.51 -13.15 -27.60
C HIS A 7 -11.55 -13.03 -26.40
N VAL A 8 -11.62 -14.03 -25.52
CA VAL A 8 -10.65 -14.20 -24.44
C VAL A 8 -9.31 -14.59 -25.07
N THR A 9 -8.26 -13.85 -24.82
CA THR A 9 -6.90 -14.19 -25.30
C THR A 9 -6.32 -15.32 -24.45
N ASP A 10 -5.29 -16.02 -24.97
CA ASP A 10 -4.57 -17.04 -24.20
C ASP A 10 -4.01 -16.46 -22.88
N LEU A 11 -3.61 -15.19 -22.91
CA LEU A 11 -3.11 -14.49 -21.74
C LEU A 11 -4.19 -14.25 -20.70
N GLU A 12 -5.37 -13.78 -21.12
CA GLU A 12 -6.52 -13.64 -20.22
C GLU A 12 -6.98 -15.00 -19.67
N GLN A 13 -6.94 -16.06 -20.49
CA GLN A 13 -7.29 -17.40 -20.01
C GLN A 13 -6.33 -17.86 -18.89
N ARG A 14 -5.02 -17.64 -19.04
CA ARG A 14 -4.04 -17.93 -17.98
C ARG A 14 -4.34 -17.17 -16.68
N VAL A 15 -4.81 -15.92 -16.77
CA VAL A 15 -5.24 -15.12 -15.61
C VAL A 15 -6.50 -15.71 -14.99
N LEU A 16 -7.47 -16.11 -15.81
CA LEU A 16 -8.75 -16.66 -15.35
C LEU A 16 -8.65 -18.06 -14.73
N ASP A 17 -7.61 -18.80 -15.10
CA ASP A 17 -7.33 -20.15 -14.57
C ASP A 17 -6.71 -20.10 -13.15
N LYS A 18 -6.24 -18.92 -12.72
CA LYS A 18 -5.70 -18.71 -11.37
C LYS A 18 -6.76 -18.17 -10.43
N THR A 19 -6.52 -18.39 -9.14
CA THR A 19 -7.23 -17.73 -8.04
C THR A 19 -6.34 -16.64 -7.46
N TRP A 20 -6.90 -15.48 -7.20
CA TRP A 20 -6.18 -14.26 -6.83
C TRP A 20 -6.57 -13.78 -5.43
N PHE A 21 -5.77 -12.91 -4.85
CA PHE A 21 -6.18 -12.15 -3.67
C PHE A 21 -7.16 -11.03 -4.03
N TYR A 22 -6.91 -10.38 -5.19
CA TYR A 22 -7.73 -9.29 -5.69
C TYR A 22 -8.62 -9.74 -6.85
N ARG A 23 -9.74 -9.05 -7.05
CA ARG A 23 -10.54 -9.20 -8.27
C ARG A 23 -10.07 -8.21 -9.32
N TYR A 24 -9.76 -8.71 -10.51
CA TYR A 24 -9.38 -7.91 -11.66
C TYR A 24 -10.44 -8.05 -12.75
N ARG A 25 -10.85 -6.91 -13.29
CA ARG A 25 -11.69 -6.89 -14.48
C ARG A 25 -10.82 -6.83 -15.73
N LEU A 26 -10.92 -7.84 -16.57
CA LEU A 26 -10.11 -8.01 -17.78
C LEU A 26 -10.73 -7.25 -18.97
N PRO A 27 -9.96 -6.99 -20.04
CA PRO A 27 -10.45 -6.34 -21.26
C PRO A 27 -11.64 -7.06 -21.90
N SER A 28 -11.73 -8.39 -21.80
CA SER A 28 -12.91 -9.18 -22.21
C SER A 28 -14.18 -8.89 -21.40
N GLY A 29 -14.09 -8.12 -20.31
CA GLY A 29 -15.17 -7.87 -19.37
C GLY A 29 -15.37 -8.95 -18.31
N ARG A 30 -14.60 -10.05 -18.36
CA ARG A 30 -14.60 -11.11 -17.35
C ARG A 30 -13.82 -10.65 -16.11
N GLU A 31 -14.12 -11.26 -14.97
CA GLU A 31 -13.44 -10.99 -13.71
C GLU A 31 -12.71 -12.23 -13.21
N THR A 32 -11.58 -12.02 -12.54
CA THR A 32 -10.83 -13.07 -11.88
C THR A 32 -11.58 -13.59 -10.65
N LYS A 33 -11.25 -14.81 -10.23
CA LYS A 33 -11.73 -15.37 -8.96
C LYS A 33 -10.79 -14.92 -7.83
N SER A 34 -11.34 -14.51 -6.69
CA SER A 34 -10.57 -14.35 -5.45
C SER A 34 -10.75 -15.57 -4.55
N TYR A 35 -9.73 -15.91 -3.77
CA TYR A 35 -9.79 -17.07 -2.87
C TYR A 35 -10.61 -16.81 -1.60
N ASP A 36 -10.91 -15.56 -1.29
CA ASP A 36 -11.81 -15.13 -0.22
C ASP A 36 -13.26 -14.92 -0.68
N ASP A 37 -13.53 -15.28 -1.93
CA ASP A 37 -14.80 -15.08 -2.63
C ASP A 37 -15.33 -13.64 -2.59
N GLY A 38 -14.38 -12.68 -2.49
CA GLY A 38 -14.66 -11.24 -2.46
C GLY A 38 -14.99 -10.66 -1.10
N ALA A 39 -14.75 -11.40 -0.02
CA ALA A 39 -14.96 -10.90 1.34
C ALA A 39 -14.11 -9.66 1.64
N LEU A 40 -12.94 -9.53 1.01
CA LEU A 40 -12.03 -8.39 1.15
C LEU A 40 -12.24 -7.28 0.09
N ASP A 41 -13.13 -7.47 -0.90
CA ASP A 41 -13.40 -6.43 -1.92
C ASP A 41 -13.75 -5.07 -1.29
N PRO A 42 -14.57 -4.98 -0.21
CA PRO A 42 -14.89 -3.69 0.40
C PRO A 42 -13.69 -2.94 0.98
N ILE A 43 -12.67 -3.65 1.52
CA ILE A 43 -11.46 -2.99 2.02
C ILE A 43 -10.63 -2.42 0.87
N HIS A 44 -10.53 -3.15 -0.25
CA HIS A 44 -9.82 -2.70 -1.44
C HIS A 44 -10.50 -1.50 -2.09
N ALA A 45 -11.82 -1.50 -2.18
CA ALA A 45 -12.61 -0.38 -2.67
C ALA A 45 -12.43 0.87 -1.78
N THR A 46 -12.44 0.70 -0.45
CA THR A 46 -12.21 1.79 0.50
C THR A 46 -10.81 2.40 0.32
N ARG A 47 -9.77 1.57 0.22
CA ARG A 47 -8.39 2.04 -0.02
C ARG A 47 -8.27 2.81 -1.33
N LEU A 48 -8.91 2.32 -2.40
CA LEU A 48 -8.93 3.04 -3.69
C LEU A 48 -9.63 4.38 -3.57
N ALA A 49 -10.79 4.45 -2.92
CA ALA A 49 -11.52 5.70 -2.74
C ALA A 49 -10.73 6.74 -1.94
N MET A 50 -10.07 6.30 -0.86
CA MET A 50 -9.21 7.17 -0.06
C MET A 50 -7.98 7.63 -0.84
N MET A 51 -7.32 6.73 -1.58
CA MET A 51 -6.22 7.04 -2.48
C MET A 51 -6.63 8.08 -3.53
N ASP A 52 -7.76 7.85 -4.20
CA ASP A 52 -8.26 8.75 -5.27
C ASP A 52 -8.58 10.14 -4.73
N ALA A 53 -9.23 10.23 -3.58
CA ALA A 53 -9.54 11.50 -2.95
C ALA A 53 -8.26 12.30 -2.63
N GLU A 54 -7.25 11.64 -2.06
CA GLU A 54 -6.00 12.31 -1.71
C GLU A 54 -5.16 12.66 -2.94
N LEU A 55 -5.12 11.79 -3.96
CA LEU A 55 -4.43 12.09 -5.21
C LEU A 55 -5.11 13.24 -5.98
N ALA A 56 -6.45 13.35 -5.93
CA ALA A 56 -7.16 14.50 -6.51
C ALA A 56 -6.83 15.80 -5.77
N ARG A 57 -6.61 15.74 -4.44
CA ARG A 57 -6.13 16.89 -3.65
C ARG A 57 -4.69 17.26 -4.02
N ALA A 58 -3.80 16.28 -4.11
CA ALA A 58 -2.39 16.50 -4.42
C ALA A 58 -2.16 16.97 -5.86
N TYR A 59 -2.95 16.46 -6.78
CA TYR A 59 -2.80 16.67 -8.23
C TYR A 59 -4.13 17.03 -8.89
N PRO A 60 -4.68 18.23 -8.63
CA PRO A 60 -6.00 18.63 -9.14
C PRO A 60 -6.09 18.71 -10.66
N GLN A 61 -4.95 18.73 -11.36
CA GLN A 61 -4.88 18.70 -12.83
C GLN A 61 -4.73 17.28 -13.39
N GLY A 62 -4.80 16.25 -12.54
CA GLY A 62 -4.66 14.85 -12.92
C GLY A 62 -3.23 14.30 -12.78
N LEU A 63 -3.09 13.03 -13.12
CA LEU A 63 -1.86 12.26 -12.88
C LEU A 63 -0.94 12.15 -14.11
N ALA A 64 -1.31 12.74 -15.24
CA ALA A 64 -0.48 12.70 -16.44
C ALA A 64 0.91 13.30 -16.18
N GLY A 65 1.96 12.59 -16.62
CA GLY A 65 3.35 12.99 -16.39
C GLY A 65 3.90 12.65 -15.01
N ARG A 66 3.07 12.17 -14.06
CA ARG A 66 3.52 11.77 -12.72
C ARG A 66 4.10 10.37 -12.73
N THR A 67 5.07 10.14 -11.86
CA THR A 67 5.66 8.82 -11.60
C THR A 67 5.23 8.30 -10.24
N ALA A 68 5.08 6.98 -10.12
CA ALA A 68 4.67 6.35 -8.88
C ALA A 68 5.50 5.12 -8.54
N VAL A 69 5.58 4.80 -7.24
CA VAL A 69 6.07 3.51 -6.75
C VAL A 69 5.06 2.96 -5.73
N ASP A 70 4.83 1.65 -5.81
CA ASP A 70 3.95 0.89 -4.92
C ASP A 70 4.80 -0.13 -4.17
N LEU A 71 5.01 0.11 -2.87
CA LEU A 71 5.88 -0.70 -2.00
C LEU A 71 5.12 -1.88 -1.43
N ALA A 72 5.67 -3.09 -1.59
CA ALA A 72 5.03 -4.36 -1.31
C ALA A 72 3.69 -4.49 -2.07
N CYS A 73 3.78 -4.36 -3.40
CA CYS A 73 2.60 -4.27 -4.26
C CYS A 73 1.76 -5.55 -4.33
N HIS A 74 2.21 -6.65 -3.69
CA HIS A 74 1.55 -7.95 -3.74
C HIS A 74 1.31 -8.36 -5.20
N GLN A 75 0.08 -8.71 -5.58
CA GLN A 75 -0.30 -9.03 -6.97
C GLN A 75 -0.55 -7.77 -7.84
N GLY A 76 -0.15 -6.58 -7.38
CA GLY A 76 -0.10 -5.35 -8.18
C GLY A 76 -1.41 -4.58 -8.30
N TYR A 77 -2.39 -4.80 -7.43
CA TYR A 77 -3.72 -4.19 -7.57
C TYR A 77 -3.68 -2.66 -7.60
N TYR A 78 -2.98 -2.03 -6.66
CA TYR A 78 -2.85 -0.56 -6.61
C TYR A 78 -1.88 -0.04 -7.67
N THR A 79 -0.85 -0.82 -8.02
CA THR A 79 0.02 -0.55 -9.17
C THR A 79 -0.79 -0.45 -10.46
N MET A 80 -1.66 -1.44 -10.75
CA MET A 80 -2.52 -1.44 -11.94
C MET A 80 -3.53 -0.29 -11.88
N ALA A 81 -4.08 -0.02 -10.69
CA ALA A 81 -5.00 1.09 -10.50
C ALA A 81 -4.37 2.45 -10.83
N LEU A 82 -3.13 2.70 -10.42
CA LEU A 82 -2.39 3.92 -10.78
C LEU A 82 -2.06 3.97 -12.28
N ALA A 83 -1.64 2.85 -12.88
CA ALA A 83 -1.37 2.78 -14.30
C ALA A 83 -2.62 3.11 -15.14
N GLN A 84 -3.79 2.59 -14.77
CA GLN A 84 -5.08 2.87 -15.41
C GLN A 84 -5.53 4.33 -15.24
N ARG A 85 -5.11 5.01 -14.15
CA ARG A 85 -5.36 6.43 -13.92
C ARG A 85 -4.45 7.36 -14.71
N GLY A 86 -3.57 6.80 -15.53
CA GLY A 86 -2.77 7.55 -16.50
C GLY A 86 -1.50 8.19 -15.92
N VAL A 87 -0.93 7.67 -14.84
CA VAL A 87 0.44 8.05 -14.47
C VAL A 87 1.40 7.74 -15.62
N ALA A 88 2.46 8.52 -15.77
CA ALA A 88 3.43 8.30 -16.82
C ALA A 88 4.13 6.95 -16.65
N GLN A 89 4.45 6.58 -15.42
CA GLN A 89 5.02 5.30 -15.04
C GLN A 89 4.70 4.99 -13.59
N VAL A 90 4.37 3.73 -13.31
CA VAL A 90 4.33 3.19 -11.95
C VAL A 90 5.24 1.97 -11.85
N THR A 91 5.98 1.86 -10.75
CA THR A 91 6.78 0.69 -10.41
C THR A 91 6.20 0.01 -9.19
N GLY A 92 5.67 -1.20 -9.36
CA GLY A 92 5.33 -2.08 -8.24
C GLY A 92 6.57 -2.83 -7.79
N VAL A 93 6.82 -2.89 -6.50
CA VAL A 93 7.92 -3.68 -5.93
C VAL A 93 7.38 -4.63 -4.87
N ASP A 94 7.83 -5.89 -4.92
CA ASP A 94 7.51 -6.90 -3.90
C ASP A 94 8.72 -7.80 -3.67
N ALA A 95 8.85 -8.36 -2.46
CA ALA A 95 9.95 -9.25 -2.13
C ALA A 95 9.72 -10.67 -2.64
N ARG A 96 8.47 -11.08 -2.82
CA ARG A 96 8.07 -12.44 -3.15
C ARG A 96 8.02 -12.65 -4.66
N THR A 97 8.73 -13.66 -5.14
CA THR A 97 8.78 -14.00 -6.57
C THR A 97 7.39 -14.23 -7.16
N GLU A 98 6.54 -14.96 -6.43
CA GLU A 98 5.17 -15.28 -6.89
C GLU A 98 4.33 -14.01 -7.10
N HIS A 99 4.39 -13.05 -6.18
CA HIS A 99 3.68 -11.78 -6.31
C HIS A 99 4.18 -10.96 -7.51
N VAL A 100 5.49 -10.96 -7.72
CA VAL A 100 6.12 -10.29 -8.86
C VAL A 100 5.68 -10.91 -10.19
N GLU A 101 5.67 -12.24 -10.29
CA GLU A 101 5.22 -12.96 -11.48
C GLU A 101 3.73 -12.72 -11.75
N ASP A 102 2.90 -12.78 -10.72
CA ASP A 102 1.47 -12.51 -10.79
C ASP A 102 1.18 -11.08 -11.22
N SER A 103 1.87 -10.10 -10.63
CA SER A 103 1.75 -8.69 -11.01
C SER A 103 2.13 -8.46 -12.48
N ARG A 104 3.18 -9.13 -12.96
CA ARG A 104 3.59 -9.05 -14.37
C ARG A 104 2.55 -9.66 -15.31
N LEU A 105 1.98 -10.81 -14.93
CA LEU A 105 0.94 -11.47 -15.69
C LEU A 105 -0.31 -10.58 -15.82
N ILE A 106 -0.76 -9.97 -14.72
CA ILE A 106 -1.90 -9.05 -14.71
C ILE A 106 -1.61 -7.78 -15.53
N ALA A 107 -0.43 -7.17 -15.37
CA ALA A 107 -0.05 -6.00 -16.15
C ALA A 107 -0.09 -6.26 -17.66
N GLN A 108 0.40 -7.41 -18.09
CA GLN A 108 0.35 -7.85 -19.50
C GLN A 108 -1.10 -8.08 -19.96
N ALA A 109 -1.91 -8.79 -19.17
CA ALA A 109 -3.30 -9.08 -19.53
C ALA A 109 -4.16 -7.80 -19.62
N LEU A 110 -3.87 -6.80 -18.79
CA LEU A 110 -4.53 -5.51 -18.83
C LEU A 110 -3.94 -4.55 -19.89
N GLY A 111 -2.84 -4.93 -20.57
CA GLY A 111 -2.18 -4.11 -21.59
C GLY A 111 -1.54 -2.82 -21.03
N LEU A 112 -1.11 -2.82 -19.78
CA LEU A 112 -0.60 -1.64 -19.07
C LEU A 112 0.91 -1.47 -19.29
N GLY A 113 1.30 -0.86 -20.40
CA GLY A 113 2.70 -0.64 -20.77
C GLY A 113 3.45 0.36 -19.87
N ASN A 114 2.73 1.13 -19.05
CA ASN A 114 3.27 2.08 -18.07
C ASN A 114 3.45 1.49 -16.65
N ALA A 115 3.10 0.20 -16.44
CA ALA A 115 3.36 -0.52 -15.21
C ALA A 115 4.64 -1.35 -15.33
N ARG A 116 5.56 -1.19 -14.39
CA ARG A 116 6.78 -1.99 -14.23
C ARG A 116 6.73 -2.74 -12.92
N ILE A 117 7.22 -3.97 -12.90
CA ILE A 117 7.24 -4.80 -11.68
C ILE A 117 8.67 -5.28 -11.45
N ALA A 118 9.19 -4.99 -10.25
CA ALA A 118 10.52 -5.34 -9.81
C ALA A 118 10.50 -6.14 -8.51
N GLN A 119 11.45 -7.05 -8.34
CA GLN A 119 11.59 -7.79 -7.09
C GLN A 119 12.58 -7.08 -6.18
N HIS A 120 12.10 -6.58 -5.04
CA HIS A 120 12.93 -5.98 -4.00
C HIS A 120 12.32 -6.19 -2.63
N ASP A 121 13.16 -6.44 -1.65
CA ASP A 121 12.83 -6.28 -0.23
C ASP A 121 12.82 -4.77 0.08
N VAL A 122 11.76 -4.29 0.75
CA VAL A 122 11.56 -2.87 1.06
C VAL A 122 12.75 -2.27 1.80
N HIS A 123 13.37 -2.99 2.73
CA HIS A 123 14.52 -2.53 3.51
C HIS A 123 15.85 -2.49 2.73
N ARG A 124 15.87 -3.09 1.53
CA ARG A 124 17.06 -3.18 0.66
C ARG A 124 16.92 -2.35 -0.61
N ILE A 125 15.87 -1.54 -0.72
CA ILE A 125 15.70 -0.65 -1.86
C ILE A 125 16.77 0.44 -1.81
N ASP A 126 17.55 0.55 -2.87
CA ASP A 126 18.43 1.68 -3.11
C ASP A 126 17.64 2.78 -3.84
N ALA A 127 17.36 3.86 -3.11
CA ALA A 127 16.66 5.02 -3.67
C ALA A 127 17.46 5.69 -4.81
N ALA A 128 18.77 5.57 -4.84
CA ALA A 128 19.58 6.10 -5.94
C ALA A 128 19.37 5.29 -7.23
N ALA A 129 19.16 3.98 -7.10
CA ALA A 129 18.91 3.10 -8.26
C ALA A 129 17.43 3.14 -8.73
N LEU A 130 16.47 3.21 -7.79
CA LEU A 130 15.05 3.23 -8.13
C LEU A 130 14.56 4.63 -8.53
N GLY A 131 15.23 5.68 -8.06
CA GLY A 131 14.85 7.07 -8.28
C GLY A 131 13.77 7.57 -7.33
N THR A 132 13.37 8.84 -7.51
CA THR A 132 12.29 9.46 -6.74
C THR A 132 11.02 9.56 -7.56
N HIS A 133 9.88 9.45 -6.87
CA HIS A 133 8.55 9.39 -7.48
C HIS A 133 7.62 10.48 -6.93
N ASP A 134 6.70 10.96 -7.76
CA ASP A 134 5.67 11.92 -7.35
C ASP A 134 4.70 11.31 -6.35
N ILE A 135 4.43 10.00 -6.46
CA ILE A 135 3.50 9.24 -5.63
C ILE A 135 4.23 8.01 -5.07
N VAL A 136 4.15 7.80 -3.76
CA VAL A 136 4.62 6.59 -3.08
C VAL A 136 3.45 5.96 -2.35
N LEU A 137 3.15 4.70 -2.65
CA LEU A 137 2.18 3.90 -1.90
C LEU A 137 2.91 2.94 -0.97
N CYS A 138 2.38 2.79 0.24
CA CYS A 138 2.81 1.82 1.25
C CYS A 138 1.55 1.29 1.94
N PHE A 139 0.83 0.39 1.25
CA PHE A 139 -0.46 -0.11 1.69
C PHE A 139 -0.36 -1.52 2.25
N GLY A 140 -0.89 -1.71 3.46
CA GLY A 140 -0.96 -3.03 4.07
C GLY A 140 0.40 -3.65 4.42
N LEU A 141 1.47 -2.85 4.55
CA LEU A 141 2.83 -3.35 4.70
C LEU A 141 3.36 -3.24 6.12
N ILE A 142 3.36 -2.04 6.70
CA ILE A 142 4.23 -1.75 7.85
C ILE A 142 3.91 -2.56 9.12
N TYR A 143 2.68 -2.98 9.27
CA TYR A 143 2.25 -3.80 10.42
C TYR A 143 2.65 -5.29 10.31
N HIS A 144 3.25 -5.71 9.20
CA HIS A 144 3.86 -7.03 9.00
C HIS A 144 5.39 -7.02 9.17
N LEU A 145 5.98 -5.91 9.60
CA LEU A 145 7.43 -5.73 9.64
C LEU A 145 7.96 -5.64 11.07
N GLU A 146 9.17 -6.18 11.27
CA GLU A 146 9.97 -5.95 12.46
C GLU A 146 10.58 -4.54 12.50
N ASP A 147 10.83 -3.93 11.33
CA ASP A 147 11.33 -2.56 11.20
C ASP A 147 10.40 -1.69 10.35
N PRO A 148 9.20 -1.33 10.86
CA PRO A 148 8.28 -0.43 10.14
C PRO A 148 8.86 0.98 9.94
N VAL A 149 9.73 1.45 10.85
CA VAL A 149 10.35 2.78 10.73
C VAL A 149 11.37 2.81 9.60
N GLY A 150 12.16 1.75 9.43
CA GLY A 150 13.06 1.58 8.30
C GLY A 150 12.32 1.64 6.97
N ALA A 151 11.21 0.90 6.84
CA ALA A 151 10.38 0.94 5.64
C ALA A 151 9.79 2.34 5.36
N LEU A 152 9.33 3.06 6.39
CA LEU A 152 8.86 4.44 6.25
C LEU A 152 9.98 5.40 5.81
N ARG A 153 11.23 5.20 6.27
CA ARG A 153 12.39 5.98 5.79
C ARG A 153 12.69 5.70 4.32
N VAL A 154 12.58 4.45 3.87
CA VAL A 154 12.69 4.11 2.45
C VAL A 154 11.59 4.80 1.66
N ALA A 155 10.32 4.71 2.08
CA ALA A 155 9.22 5.42 1.44
C ALA A 155 9.48 6.93 1.34
N ARG A 156 10.02 7.55 2.42
CA ARG A 156 10.40 8.98 2.42
C ARG A 156 11.51 9.28 1.40
N SER A 157 12.53 8.44 1.31
CA SER A 157 13.66 8.64 0.39
C SER A 157 13.26 8.56 -1.09
N LEU A 158 12.22 7.78 -1.39
CA LEU A 158 11.67 7.61 -2.73
C LEU A 158 10.64 8.70 -3.10
N CYS A 159 10.16 9.48 -2.13
CA CYS A 159 9.07 10.42 -2.31
C CYS A 159 9.59 11.84 -2.59
N LYS A 160 9.10 12.45 -3.70
CA LYS A 160 9.28 13.87 -4.02
C LYS A 160 7.96 14.66 -4.06
N GLY A 161 6.81 14.01 -3.83
CA GLY A 161 5.49 14.61 -3.82
C GLY A 161 4.66 14.15 -2.63
N VAL A 162 3.83 13.12 -2.81
CA VAL A 162 2.96 12.57 -1.75
C VAL A 162 3.25 11.10 -1.49
N CYS A 163 3.30 10.73 -0.21
CA CYS A 163 3.34 9.34 0.25
C CYS A 163 2.05 9.01 0.97
N LEU A 164 1.41 7.91 0.58
CA LEU A 164 0.23 7.37 1.24
C LEU A 164 0.61 6.09 1.97
N VAL A 165 0.42 6.07 3.27
CA VAL A 165 0.66 4.89 4.13
C VAL A 165 -0.66 4.40 4.68
N GLU A 166 -1.05 3.17 4.34
CA GLU A 166 -2.24 2.52 4.91
C GLU A 166 -1.83 1.35 5.78
N THR A 167 -2.37 1.28 7.02
CA THR A 167 -1.96 0.30 8.00
C THR A 167 -3.03 -0.02 9.03
N GLN A 168 -2.95 -1.20 9.62
CA GLN A 168 -3.60 -1.48 10.90
C GLN A 168 -2.95 -0.64 12.00
N VAL A 169 -3.72 -0.30 13.02
CA VAL A 169 -3.24 0.46 14.17
C VAL A 169 -3.67 -0.18 15.49
N VAL A 170 -2.87 0.06 16.51
CA VAL A 170 -3.17 -0.32 17.89
C VAL A 170 -3.65 0.89 18.71
N PRO A 171 -4.32 0.67 19.85
CA PRO A 171 -4.68 1.78 20.74
C PRO A 171 -3.47 2.62 21.14
N ASN A 172 -3.67 3.94 21.24
CA ASN A 172 -2.59 4.83 21.61
C ASN A 172 -2.29 4.79 23.12
N LEU A 173 -1.02 5.04 23.44
CA LEU A 173 -0.57 5.39 24.77
C LEU A 173 0.25 6.68 24.67
N SER A 174 -0.12 7.69 25.44
CA SER A 174 0.50 9.01 25.46
C SER A 174 0.74 9.50 26.88
N GLY A 175 1.50 10.57 27.02
CA GLY A 175 1.85 11.17 28.29
C GLY A 175 3.35 11.40 28.42
N ASN A 176 3.88 11.26 29.62
CA ASN A 176 5.31 11.33 29.87
C ASN A 176 5.83 9.99 30.41
N VAL A 177 6.99 9.60 29.94
CA VAL A 177 7.75 8.50 30.52
C VAL A 177 8.74 9.09 31.49
N ASP A 178 8.71 8.62 32.75
CA ASP A 178 9.57 9.04 33.84
C ASP A 178 10.52 7.90 34.21
N TRP A 179 11.83 8.15 34.12
CA TRP A 179 12.88 7.22 34.56
C TRP A 179 13.50 7.62 35.90
N GLY A 180 12.74 8.28 36.79
CA GLY A 180 13.13 8.60 38.17
C GLY A 180 13.89 9.92 38.36
N SER A 181 14.00 10.77 37.34
CA SER A 181 14.61 12.09 37.42
C SER A 181 13.98 13.03 36.39
N TYR A 182 13.80 14.31 36.76
CA TYR A 182 13.25 15.31 35.82
C TYR A 182 14.02 15.41 34.49
N ARG A 183 15.29 15.04 34.47
CA ARG A 183 16.13 15.01 33.25
C ARG A 183 15.76 13.88 32.29
N PHE A 184 15.08 12.87 32.80
CA PHE A 184 14.71 11.66 32.05
C PHE A 184 13.21 11.56 31.79
N VAL A 185 12.45 12.58 32.14
CA VAL A 185 11.06 12.66 31.74
C VAL A 185 10.98 13.06 30.27
N LYS A 186 10.37 12.21 29.44
CA LYS A 186 10.21 12.44 27.99
C LYS A 186 8.77 12.28 27.57
N PRO A 187 8.29 13.10 26.62
CA PRO A 187 6.96 12.93 26.08
C PRO A 187 6.86 11.65 25.25
N LEU A 188 5.86 10.83 25.53
CA LEU A 188 5.50 9.67 24.75
C LEU A 188 4.53 10.12 23.64
N LYS A 189 4.90 9.91 22.38
CA LYS A 189 4.15 10.36 21.20
C LYS A 189 3.26 9.30 20.60
N GLY A 190 3.41 8.06 21.04
CA GLY A 190 2.68 6.91 20.55
C GLY A 190 3.41 5.63 20.89
N VAL A 191 2.89 4.50 20.42
CA VAL A 191 3.43 3.18 20.70
C VAL A 191 3.46 2.32 19.45
N PHE A 192 4.26 1.24 19.50
CA PHE A 192 4.10 0.07 18.65
C PHE A 192 3.60 -1.09 19.48
N GLY A 193 2.51 -1.72 19.03
CA GLY A 193 2.08 -3.01 19.57
C GLY A 193 2.81 -4.14 18.87
N ILE A 194 3.26 -5.13 19.63
CA ILE A 194 3.81 -6.36 19.08
C ILE A 194 2.64 -7.25 18.69
N ILE A 195 2.58 -7.65 17.42
CA ILE A 195 1.60 -8.57 16.87
C ILE A 195 2.30 -9.90 16.61
N ASP A 196 1.70 -10.98 17.08
CA ASP A 196 2.21 -12.34 16.88
C ASP A 196 1.60 -12.94 15.61
N GLU A 197 2.41 -13.00 14.55
CA GLU A 197 2.08 -13.72 13.31
C GLU A 197 2.87 -15.05 13.17
N THR A 198 3.46 -15.58 14.24
CA THR A 198 4.31 -16.78 14.18
C THR A 198 3.57 -18.02 13.68
N HIS A 199 2.26 -18.10 13.88
CA HIS A 199 1.42 -19.20 13.36
C HIS A 199 1.07 -19.05 11.86
N GLU A 200 1.29 -17.88 11.29
CA GLU A 200 0.90 -17.50 9.93
C GLU A 200 2.12 -17.21 9.05
N VAL A 201 3.33 -17.39 9.62
CA VAL A 201 4.62 -17.17 8.92
C VAL A 201 4.63 -17.89 7.57
N HIS A 202 5.08 -17.18 6.55
CA HIS A 202 5.12 -17.62 5.15
C HIS A 202 3.77 -17.77 4.45
N GLY A 203 2.66 -17.41 5.06
CA GLY A 203 1.42 -17.16 4.33
C GLY A 203 1.60 -16.04 3.29
N PRO A 204 0.80 -16.00 2.21
CA PRO A 204 1.02 -15.06 1.10
C PRO A 204 0.91 -13.58 1.52
N GLU A 205 0.14 -13.26 2.56
CA GLU A 205 -0.04 -11.90 3.06
C GLU A 205 0.68 -11.60 4.38
N MET A 206 1.37 -12.60 4.96
CA MET A 206 1.88 -12.53 6.33
C MET A 206 3.35 -12.17 6.40
N SER A 207 3.82 -11.86 7.62
CA SER A 207 5.22 -11.61 7.92
C SER A 207 6.11 -12.80 7.54
N ILE A 208 7.37 -12.51 7.18
CA ILE A 208 8.39 -13.54 6.95
C ILE A 208 8.93 -14.07 8.27
N THR A 209 8.97 -13.24 9.34
CA THR A 209 9.61 -13.56 10.62
C THR A 209 8.60 -13.88 11.72
N GLY A 210 7.33 -13.50 11.54
CA GLY A 210 6.26 -13.67 12.52
C GLY A 210 6.23 -12.59 13.60
N VAL A 211 7.25 -11.73 13.68
CA VAL A 211 7.28 -10.58 14.60
C VAL A 211 6.87 -9.33 13.86
N CYS A 212 5.77 -8.72 14.26
CA CYS A 212 5.17 -7.57 13.59
C CYS A 212 4.97 -6.43 14.57
N LEU A 213 5.19 -5.20 14.11
CA LEU A 213 5.05 -3.99 14.91
C LEU A 213 3.99 -3.05 14.30
N ALA A 214 2.79 -3.06 14.89
CA ALA A 214 1.72 -2.15 14.47
C ALA A 214 1.79 -0.83 15.26
N PRO A 215 1.78 0.33 14.58
CA PRO A 215 1.84 1.63 15.24
C PRO A 215 0.49 2.02 15.86
N SER A 216 0.50 2.92 16.85
CA SER A 216 -0.67 3.76 17.12
C SER A 216 -0.77 4.87 16.06
N THR A 217 -1.98 5.39 15.85
CA THR A 217 -2.23 6.46 14.87
C THR A 217 -1.34 7.68 15.12
N GLU A 218 -1.27 8.14 16.37
CA GLU A 218 -0.48 9.30 16.76
C GLU A 218 1.03 9.04 16.63
N GLY A 219 1.45 7.79 16.93
CA GLY A 219 2.83 7.35 16.72
C GLY A 219 3.21 7.40 15.25
N LEU A 220 2.34 6.91 14.35
CA LEU A 220 2.56 6.95 12.91
C LEU A 220 2.67 8.40 12.40
N LEU A 221 1.71 9.26 12.76
CA LEU A 221 1.74 10.68 12.37
C LEU A 221 3.02 11.36 12.80
N TRP A 222 3.44 11.15 14.06
CA TRP A 222 4.66 11.73 14.61
C TRP A 222 5.91 11.21 13.89
N ILE A 223 5.99 9.89 13.62
CA ILE A 223 7.14 9.30 12.93
C ILE A 223 7.25 9.85 11.52
N MET A 224 6.15 9.94 10.77
CA MET A 224 6.17 10.49 9.41
C MET A 224 6.70 11.94 9.40
N GLN A 225 6.27 12.78 10.36
CA GLN A 225 6.82 14.12 10.51
C GLN A 225 8.32 14.09 10.87
N ALA A 226 8.71 13.25 11.83
CA ALA A 226 10.08 13.15 12.32
C ALA A 226 11.09 12.68 11.26
N ILE A 227 10.64 11.86 10.30
CA ILE A 227 11.49 11.40 9.18
C ILE A 227 11.50 12.36 7.97
N GLY A 228 10.80 13.50 8.07
CA GLY A 228 10.88 14.61 7.12
C GLY A 228 9.74 14.74 6.13
N PHE A 229 8.59 14.12 6.37
CA PHE A 229 7.35 14.50 5.70
C PHE A 229 6.78 15.79 6.29
N ARG A 230 6.17 16.60 5.46
CA ARG A 230 5.40 17.80 5.83
C ARG A 230 3.91 17.54 5.60
N ASP A 231 3.04 18.41 6.13
CA ASP A 231 1.59 18.28 5.96
C ASP A 231 1.10 16.84 6.15
N VAL A 232 1.51 16.21 7.29
CA VAL A 232 1.15 14.84 7.62
C VAL A 232 -0.23 14.83 8.25
N HIS A 233 -1.19 14.10 7.64
CA HIS A 233 -2.57 14.06 8.12
C HIS A 233 -3.25 12.72 7.80
N LEU A 234 -4.34 12.45 8.52
CA LEU A 234 -5.22 11.32 8.22
C LEU A 234 -6.07 11.62 6.99
N VAL A 235 -6.10 10.70 6.06
CA VAL A 235 -7.06 10.71 4.96
C VAL A 235 -8.41 10.24 5.51
N VAL A 236 -9.44 11.05 5.31
CA VAL A 236 -10.79 10.75 5.83
C VAL A 236 -11.42 9.64 4.99
N PRO A 237 -11.85 8.53 5.59
CA PRO A 237 -12.54 7.47 4.86
C PRO A 237 -13.94 7.94 4.40
N PRO A 238 -14.45 7.45 3.28
CA PRO A 238 -15.83 7.73 2.86
C PRO A 238 -16.86 7.18 3.87
N ALA A 239 -18.08 7.69 3.83
CA ALA A 239 -19.12 7.32 4.79
C ALA A 239 -19.50 5.83 4.76
N ASP A 240 -19.38 5.20 3.59
CA ASP A 240 -19.62 3.78 3.31
C ASP A 240 -18.34 2.92 3.33
N ALA A 241 -17.25 3.47 3.88
CA ALA A 241 -15.98 2.77 3.97
C ALA A 241 -16.10 1.43 4.71
N TYR A 242 -15.19 0.52 4.40
CA TYR A 242 -15.04 -0.72 5.14
C TYR A 242 -14.91 -0.47 6.64
N GLU A 243 -15.54 -1.31 7.45
CA GLU A 243 -15.70 -1.10 8.90
C GLU A 243 -14.41 -0.79 9.65
N GLN A 244 -13.29 -1.45 9.30
CA GLN A 244 -12.02 -1.21 9.98
C GLN A 244 -11.52 0.23 9.79
N HIS A 245 -11.76 0.85 8.63
CA HIS A 245 -11.43 2.25 8.39
C HIS A 245 -12.44 3.18 9.11
N ARG A 246 -13.73 2.85 9.06
CA ARG A 246 -14.78 3.62 9.74
C ARG A 246 -14.56 3.70 11.25
N PHE A 247 -14.09 2.62 11.85
CA PHE A 247 -13.88 2.52 13.30
C PHE A 247 -12.43 2.78 13.72
N GLY A 248 -11.59 3.29 12.81
CA GLY A 248 -10.21 3.65 13.11
C GLY A 248 -9.31 2.47 13.53
N LYS A 249 -9.63 1.24 13.07
CA LYS A 249 -8.77 0.06 13.23
C LYS A 249 -7.71 -0.04 12.14
N ARG A 250 -7.99 0.63 11.03
CA ARG A 250 -7.07 0.93 9.94
C ARG A 250 -7.13 2.40 9.62
N VAL A 251 -6.00 2.96 9.27
CA VAL A 251 -5.89 4.36 8.87
C VAL A 251 -5.09 4.49 7.58
N MET A 252 -5.38 5.53 6.82
CA MET A 252 -4.51 6.00 5.76
C MET A 252 -3.95 7.36 6.14
N VAL A 253 -2.64 7.50 6.09
CA VAL A 253 -1.93 8.75 6.37
C VAL A 253 -1.28 9.25 5.09
N ALA A 254 -1.49 10.51 4.78
CA ALA A 254 -0.77 11.21 3.74
C ALA A 254 0.36 12.04 4.33
N GLY A 255 1.51 12.05 3.66
CA GLY A 255 2.64 12.92 3.99
C GLY A 255 3.25 13.50 2.73
N TYR A 256 3.53 14.79 2.75
CA TYR A 256 4.08 15.54 1.61
C TYR A 256 5.57 15.86 1.80
N VAL A 257 6.27 16.14 0.72
CA VAL A 257 7.70 16.52 0.73
C VAL A 257 7.88 18.02 0.47
#